data_2063566a0073dd923a90b1a76a2fe076
#
_entry.id   2063566a0073dd923a90b1a76a2fe076
#
_cell.length_a   1.000
_cell.length_b   1.000
_cell.length_c   1.000
_cell.angle_alpha   90.00
_cell.angle_beta   90.00
_cell.angle_gamma   90.00
#
_symmetry.space_group_name_H-M   'P 1'
#
loop_
_entity.id
_entity.type
_entity.pdbx_description
1 polymer ?
#
loop_
_entity_poly.entity_id
_entity_poly.type
_entity_poly.pdbx_seq_one_letter_code
_entity_poly.pdbx_strand_id
1 'polypeptide(L)'
;MHAAQLVALIALAIWLYLAIARGMFWRIREFDDDLAKHEPPSAWPRVTAVIPARNEAATIHQTVTSLLQQSYPGEFSLILVDDHSEDATAQIASQAARDLNAESRIQIRTAAPLPPGWTGKLWALNEGVTHAAARPSPSSATNEQPEPTYYWFTDGDIVHAPDTLQRLVARAEGDHLDLTSLMVLLRAKSIPERTLIPAFLFFFLKLYPPRWIASPRARTAGAAGGCILLRSKSLQQIGGLAAIRREVIDDCALARAVKQKGGRLWMGLTRASISLRAYATFAEVRDMIARTAFTQLRYNPLLLLGTLVGMFFTYLASIALLFAPNPAPRILAACTWLLMSLLYLPTIRFYRQSSAVALSLPFVALFYSYATLLSAARYYLGRGAQWKGRSQAMRRTGKRG
;
A
#
# COMPACT_ATOMS: atom_id res chain seq x y z
N MET A 1 27.36 -2.58 35.18
CA MET A 1 26.45 -3.25 34.24
C MET A 1 27.25 -3.59 32.99
N HIS A 2 27.33 -4.86 32.58
CA HIS A 2 28.10 -5.25 31.40
C HIS A 2 27.41 -4.71 30.12
N ALA A 3 28.18 -4.27 29.13
CA ALA A 3 27.66 -3.70 27.85
C ALA A 3 26.59 -4.59 27.19
N ALA A 4 26.78 -5.93 27.20
CA ALA A 4 25.82 -6.90 26.70
C ALA A 4 24.46 -6.84 27.43
N GLN A 5 24.45 -6.63 28.75
CA GLN A 5 23.21 -6.52 29.51
C GLN A 5 22.47 -5.20 29.17
N LEU A 6 23.19 -4.10 28.98
CA LEU A 6 22.58 -2.84 28.55
C LEU A 6 21.92 -2.97 27.17
N VAL A 7 22.62 -3.60 26.21
CA VAL A 7 22.08 -3.84 24.85
C VAL A 7 20.81 -4.72 24.91
N ALA A 8 20.81 -5.77 25.74
CA ALA A 8 19.65 -6.63 25.92
C ALA A 8 18.44 -5.87 26.52
N LEU A 9 18.67 -5.00 27.51
CA LEU A 9 17.64 -4.14 28.09
C LEU A 9 17.07 -3.13 27.09
N ILE A 10 17.94 -2.52 26.27
CA ILE A 10 17.50 -1.61 25.19
C ILE A 10 16.61 -2.36 24.20
N ALA A 11 17.03 -3.54 23.74
CA ALA A 11 16.24 -4.35 22.81
C ALA A 11 14.86 -4.72 23.38
N LEU A 12 14.82 -5.15 24.65
CA LEU A 12 13.57 -5.47 25.33
C LEU A 12 12.68 -4.23 25.51
N ALA A 13 13.25 -3.09 25.91
CA ALA A 13 12.49 -1.84 26.07
C ALA A 13 11.87 -1.36 24.74
N ILE A 14 12.60 -1.50 23.61
CA ILE A 14 12.06 -1.23 22.28
C ILE A 14 10.83 -2.09 22.01
N TRP A 15 10.89 -3.39 22.28
CA TRP A 15 9.77 -4.29 22.01
C TRP A 15 8.58 -4.08 22.96
N LEU A 16 8.82 -3.72 24.23
CA LEU A 16 7.76 -3.31 25.15
C LEU A 16 7.08 -2.02 24.67
N TYR A 17 7.86 -1.02 24.22
CA TYR A 17 7.30 0.17 23.56
C TYR A 17 6.45 -0.18 22.34
N LEU A 18 6.97 -1.03 21.43
CA LEU A 18 6.24 -1.48 20.24
C LEU A 18 4.96 -2.25 20.61
N ALA A 19 4.97 -3.03 21.68
CA ALA A 19 3.81 -3.78 22.15
C ALA A 19 2.70 -2.88 22.69
N ILE A 20 3.06 -1.83 23.44
CA ILE A 20 2.09 -1.06 24.26
C ILE A 20 1.79 0.30 23.64
N ALA A 21 2.81 1.03 23.18
CA ALA A 21 2.71 2.45 22.85
C ALA A 21 2.69 2.75 21.34
N ARG A 22 2.96 1.78 20.45
CA ARG A 22 2.97 2.00 18.99
C ARG A 22 1.60 1.70 18.34
N GLY A 23 0.50 2.23 18.88
CA GLY A 23 -0.83 2.14 18.29
C GLY A 23 -1.40 0.72 18.22
N MET A 24 -0.84 -0.24 18.96
CA MET A 24 -1.24 -1.65 18.96
C MET A 24 -1.26 -2.28 17.55
N PHE A 25 -0.37 -1.84 16.67
CA PHE A 25 -0.31 -2.20 15.25
C PHE A 25 -0.29 -3.72 14.99
N TRP A 26 0.28 -4.48 15.90
CA TRP A 26 0.45 -5.93 15.81
C TRP A 26 -0.85 -6.73 16.02
N ARG A 27 -1.90 -6.11 16.62
CA ARG A 27 -3.15 -6.83 16.95
C ARG A 27 -3.99 -7.18 15.74
N ILE A 28 -3.81 -6.50 14.62
CA ILE A 28 -4.56 -6.72 13.37
C ILE A 28 -6.06 -6.84 13.69
N ARG A 29 -6.74 -5.72 13.93
CA ARG A 29 -8.16 -5.68 14.31
C ARG A 29 -9.03 -5.00 13.27
N GLU A 30 -8.47 -4.12 12.48
CA GLU A 30 -9.18 -3.38 11.44
C GLU A 30 -9.27 -4.24 10.18
N PHE A 31 -10.40 -4.91 9.99
CA PHE A 31 -10.68 -5.76 8.84
C PHE A 31 -11.85 -5.21 8.02
N ASP A 32 -11.94 -5.66 6.78
CA ASP A 32 -13.09 -5.42 5.91
C ASP A 32 -14.39 -6.08 6.41
N ASP A 33 -14.33 -7.09 7.27
CA ASP A 33 -15.50 -7.64 7.97
C ASP A 33 -16.24 -6.55 8.78
N ASP A 34 -15.51 -5.54 9.27
CA ASP A 34 -16.11 -4.38 9.93
C ASP A 34 -16.91 -3.49 8.96
N LEU A 35 -16.64 -3.56 7.66
CA LEU A 35 -17.39 -2.84 6.63
C LEU A 35 -18.83 -3.35 6.51
N ALA A 36 -19.06 -4.65 6.73
CA ALA A 36 -20.40 -5.26 6.68
C ALA A 36 -21.33 -4.80 7.83
N LYS A 37 -20.80 -4.11 8.83
CA LYS A 37 -21.58 -3.59 9.98
C LYS A 37 -22.19 -2.23 9.71
N HIS A 38 -21.83 -1.57 8.62
CA HIS A 38 -22.39 -0.26 8.28
C HIS A 38 -23.71 -0.42 7.52
N GLU A 39 -24.70 0.35 7.94
CA GLU A 39 -25.98 0.42 7.23
C GLU A 39 -25.78 0.97 5.80
N PRO A 40 -26.53 0.47 4.82
CA PRO A 40 -26.52 1.03 3.48
C PRO A 40 -26.83 2.53 3.52
N PRO A 41 -26.18 3.37 2.73
CA PRO A 41 -26.54 4.79 2.64
C PRO A 41 -27.94 4.94 2.02
N SER A 42 -28.63 6.02 2.36
CA SER A 42 -29.97 6.32 1.83
C SER A 42 -29.98 6.46 0.30
N ALA A 43 -28.86 6.89 -0.28
CA ALA A 43 -28.62 6.96 -1.72
C ALA A 43 -27.19 6.51 -2.01
N TRP A 44 -27.02 5.62 -2.98
CA TRP A 44 -25.72 5.13 -3.40
C TRP A 44 -25.04 6.15 -4.31
N PRO A 45 -23.88 6.71 -3.92
CA PRO A 45 -23.21 7.74 -4.68
C PRO A 45 -22.57 7.18 -5.97
N ARG A 46 -22.36 8.02 -6.97
CA ARG A 46 -21.65 7.67 -8.19
C ARG A 46 -20.17 7.42 -7.89
N VAL A 47 -19.65 6.29 -8.40
CA VAL A 47 -18.24 5.89 -8.24
C VAL A 47 -17.60 5.62 -9.60
N THR A 48 -16.38 6.14 -9.81
CA THR A 48 -15.55 5.76 -10.96
C THR A 48 -14.26 5.11 -10.47
N ALA A 49 -14.03 3.86 -10.87
CA ALA A 49 -12.74 3.22 -10.65
C ALA A 49 -11.73 3.71 -11.70
N VAL A 50 -10.50 3.98 -11.26
CA VAL A 50 -9.40 4.37 -12.14
C VAL A 50 -8.24 3.38 -11.94
N ILE A 51 -7.84 2.74 -13.04
CA ILE A 51 -6.82 1.70 -13.09
C ILE A 51 -5.64 2.19 -13.93
N PRO A 52 -4.49 2.53 -13.33
CA PRO A 52 -3.27 2.77 -14.08
C PRO A 52 -2.66 1.42 -14.48
N ALA A 53 -2.50 1.17 -15.76
CA ALA A 53 -1.96 -0.09 -16.27
C ALA A 53 -0.70 0.14 -17.11
N ARG A 54 0.30 -0.72 -16.92
CA ARG A 54 1.47 -0.84 -17.80
C ARG A 54 2.04 -2.24 -17.72
N ASN A 55 2.05 -2.96 -18.84
CA ASN A 55 2.56 -4.33 -18.93
C ASN A 55 1.92 -5.26 -17.87
N GLU A 56 0.57 -5.33 -17.89
CA GLU A 56 -0.25 -6.13 -16.98
C GLU A 56 -1.02 -7.25 -17.71
N ALA A 57 -0.61 -7.66 -18.91
CA ALA A 57 -1.30 -8.68 -19.71
C ALA A 57 -1.60 -9.97 -18.93
N ALA A 58 -0.73 -10.34 -17.99
CA ALA A 58 -0.90 -11.55 -17.17
C ALA A 58 -2.04 -11.48 -16.14
N THR A 59 -2.49 -10.29 -15.75
CA THR A 59 -3.41 -10.09 -14.61
C THR A 59 -4.64 -9.27 -14.96
N ILE A 60 -4.55 -8.39 -15.94
CA ILE A 60 -5.56 -7.37 -16.22
C ILE A 60 -6.94 -7.94 -16.57
N HIS A 61 -7.01 -9.11 -17.20
CA HIS A 61 -8.28 -9.77 -17.49
C HIS A 61 -9.08 -10.02 -16.20
N GLN A 62 -8.44 -10.66 -15.21
CA GLN A 62 -9.09 -11.00 -13.94
C GLN A 62 -9.42 -9.74 -13.13
N THR A 63 -8.54 -8.73 -13.16
CA THR A 63 -8.77 -7.44 -12.50
C THR A 63 -10.01 -6.75 -13.06
N VAL A 64 -10.08 -6.55 -14.39
CA VAL A 64 -11.23 -5.89 -15.06
C VAL A 64 -12.51 -6.70 -14.83
N THR A 65 -12.46 -8.02 -14.97
CA THR A 65 -13.61 -8.91 -14.70
C THR A 65 -14.14 -8.70 -13.28
N SER A 66 -13.27 -8.71 -12.27
CA SER A 66 -13.68 -8.54 -10.86
C SER A 66 -14.30 -7.19 -10.56
N LEU A 67 -13.86 -6.14 -11.26
CA LEU A 67 -14.42 -4.79 -11.12
C LEU A 67 -15.76 -4.65 -11.85
N LEU A 68 -15.90 -5.19 -13.05
CA LEU A 68 -17.16 -5.17 -13.78
C LEU A 68 -18.26 -6.02 -13.12
N GLN A 69 -17.86 -7.01 -12.32
CA GLN A 69 -18.75 -7.87 -11.53
C GLN A 69 -19.07 -7.35 -10.12
N GLN A 70 -18.71 -6.09 -9.80
CA GLN A 70 -19.08 -5.52 -8.52
C GLN A 70 -20.61 -5.41 -8.36
N SER A 71 -21.13 -5.92 -7.25
CA SER A 71 -22.53 -5.83 -6.83
C SER A 71 -22.79 -4.48 -6.17
N TYR A 72 -22.65 -3.39 -6.94
CA TYR A 72 -22.83 -2.03 -6.44
C TYR A 72 -24.19 -1.46 -6.90
N PRO A 73 -25.07 -1.01 -5.96
CA PRO A 73 -26.41 -0.52 -6.33
C PRO A 73 -26.41 0.85 -7.01
N GLY A 74 -25.34 1.65 -6.82
CA GLY A 74 -25.22 2.97 -7.44
C GLY A 74 -24.60 2.92 -8.84
N GLU A 75 -24.47 4.09 -9.46
CA GLU A 75 -23.79 4.22 -10.75
C GLU A 75 -22.30 3.95 -10.57
N PHE A 76 -21.79 2.97 -11.35
CA PHE A 76 -20.39 2.54 -11.30
C PHE A 76 -19.80 2.40 -12.69
N SER A 77 -18.63 3.00 -12.92
CA SER A 77 -17.89 2.94 -14.17
C SER A 77 -16.39 2.75 -13.93
N LEU A 78 -15.68 2.25 -14.96
CA LEU A 78 -14.24 2.02 -14.95
C LEU A 78 -13.55 2.90 -15.99
N ILE A 79 -12.37 3.42 -15.65
CA ILE A 79 -11.42 4.01 -16.59
C ILE A 79 -10.09 3.28 -16.40
N LEU A 80 -9.65 2.56 -17.43
CA LEU A 80 -8.31 1.99 -17.49
C LEU A 80 -7.44 2.92 -18.32
N VAL A 81 -6.33 3.37 -17.75
CA VAL A 81 -5.36 4.21 -18.43
C VAL A 81 -4.09 3.41 -18.67
N ASP A 82 -3.90 3.04 -19.93
CA ASP A 82 -2.72 2.31 -20.40
C ASP A 82 -1.55 3.28 -20.61
N ASP A 83 -0.52 3.14 -19.75
CA ASP A 83 0.70 3.94 -19.82
C ASP A 83 1.69 3.33 -20.85
N HIS A 84 1.28 3.27 -22.11
CA HIS A 84 2.08 2.75 -23.21
C HIS A 84 2.62 1.35 -22.96
N SER A 85 1.75 0.39 -22.67
CA SER A 85 2.12 -1.03 -22.56
C SER A 85 2.73 -1.55 -23.86
N GLU A 86 3.73 -2.39 -23.74
CA GLU A 86 4.40 -3.06 -24.85
C GLU A 86 3.85 -4.47 -25.07
N ASP A 87 2.95 -4.90 -24.20
CA ASP A 87 2.21 -6.16 -24.26
C ASP A 87 0.72 -5.94 -24.63
N ALA A 88 -0.08 -7.01 -24.61
CA ALA A 88 -1.49 -6.96 -24.97
C ALA A 88 -2.42 -6.44 -23.87
N THR A 89 -1.94 -5.63 -22.91
CA THR A 89 -2.73 -5.17 -21.74
C THR A 89 -4.08 -4.56 -22.13
N ALA A 90 -4.10 -3.58 -23.04
CA ALA A 90 -5.33 -2.88 -23.45
C ALA A 90 -6.31 -3.80 -24.19
N GLN A 91 -5.79 -4.66 -25.09
CA GLN A 91 -6.59 -5.63 -25.83
C GLN A 91 -7.25 -6.66 -24.89
N ILE A 92 -6.51 -7.17 -23.93
CA ILE A 92 -7.01 -8.14 -22.93
C ILE A 92 -8.06 -7.51 -22.03
N ALA A 93 -7.85 -6.26 -21.59
CA ALA A 93 -8.84 -5.50 -20.83
C ALA A 93 -10.14 -5.29 -21.61
N SER A 94 -10.03 -4.98 -22.90
CA SER A 94 -11.17 -4.84 -23.82
C SER A 94 -11.91 -6.17 -24.00
N GLN A 95 -11.18 -7.28 -24.10
CA GLN A 95 -11.78 -8.62 -24.22
C GLN A 95 -12.56 -8.98 -22.94
N ALA A 96 -12.01 -8.72 -21.76
CA ALA A 96 -12.70 -8.95 -20.48
C ALA A 96 -14.05 -8.20 -20.38
N ALA A 97 -14.13 -7.00 -20.94
CA ALA A 97 -15.37 -6.24 -20.99
C ALA A 97 -16.40 -6.85 -21.97
N ARG A 98 -15.95 -7.28 -23.16
CA ARG A 98 -16.82 -7.99 -24.15
C ARG A 98 -17.36 -9.30 -23.59
N ASP A 99 -16.52 -10.10 -22.93
CA ASP A 99 -16.93 -11.38 -22.35
C ASP A 99 -18.07 -11.25 -21.33
N LEU A 100 -18.23 -10.05 -20.76
CA LEU A 100 -19.27 -9.71 -19.79
C LEU A 100 -20.42 -8.85 -20.38
N ASN A 101 -20.38 -8.50 -21.68
CA ASN A 101 -21.28 -7.53 -22.31
C ASN A 101 -21.35 -6.20 -21.53
N ALA A 102 -20.20 -5.72 -21.07
CA ALA A 102 -20.08 -4.58 -20.16
C ALA A 102 -19.21 -3.42 -20.72
N GLU A 103 -19.05 -3.35 -22.06
CA GLU A 103 -18.22 -2.35 -22.74
C GLU A 103 -18.65 -0.91 -22.43
N SER A 104 -19.96 -0.69 -22.24
CA SER A 104 -20.48 0.63 -21.86
C SER A 104 -20.04 1.12 -20.49
N ARG A 105 -19.60 0.20 -19.61
CA ARG A 105 -19.18 0.49 -18.23
C ARG A 105 -17.68 0.74 -18.11
N ILE A 106 -16.87 0.50 -19.13
CA ILE A 106 -15.43 0.70 -19.13
C ILE A 106 -14.99 1.62 -20.26
N GLN A 107 -14.01 2.47 -19.96
CA GLN A 107 -13.24 3.21 -20.96
C GLN A 107 -11.77 2.81 -20.85
N ILE A 108 -11.19 2.41 -21.98
CA ILE A 108 -9.76 2.10 -22.07
C ILE A 108 -9.11 3.22 -22.87
N ARG A 109 -8.12 3.87 -22.28
CA ARG A 109 -7.45 5.04 -22.85
C ARG A 109 -5.94 4.88 -22.77
N THR A 110 -5.25 5.36 -23.79
CA THR A 110 -3.78 5.49 -23.73
C THR A 110 -3.45 6.83 -23.06
N ALA A 111 -2.52 6.81 -22.09
CA ALA A 111 -2.05 8.01 -21.43
C ALA A 111 -1.40 8.97 -22.44
N ALA A 112 -1.57 10.27 -22.23
CA ALA A 112 -0.78 11.26 -22.94
C ALA A 112 0.72 11.14 -22.56
N PRO A 113 1.65 11.69 -23.38
CA PRO A 113 3.07 11.69 -23.04
C PRO A 113 3.34 12.20 -21.63
N LEU A 114 4.23 11.51 -20.89
CA LEU A 114 4.52 11.82 -19.49
C LEU A 114 5.12 13.22 -19.35
N PRO A 115 4.44 14.17 -18.69
CA PRO A 115 4.98 15.52 -18.50
C PRO A 115 6.17 15.53 -17.52
N PRO A 116 7.07 16.51 -17.65
CA PRO A 116 8.15 16.68 -16.68
C PRO A 116 7.61 16.85 -15.26
N GLY A 117 8.19 16.10 -14.34
CA GLY A 117 7.84 16.21 -12.95
C GLY A 117 6.73 15.29 -12.47
N TRP A 118 6.21 14.43 -13.29
CA TRP A 118 5.27 13.39 -12.92
C TRP A 118 5.93 12.01 -12.84
N THR A 119 5.42 11.15 -11.95
CA THR A 119 5.65 9.71 -12.05
C THR A 119 4.64 9.08 -12.99
N GLY A 120 5.01 7.98 -13.69
CA GLY A 120 4.12 7.37 -14.69
C GLY A 120 2.78 6.94 -14.12
N LYS A 121 2.80 6.27 -12.94
CA LYS A 121 1.57 5.84 -12.27
C LYS A 121 0.64 7.00 -11.91
N LEU A 122 1.18 8.07 -11.30
CA LEU A 122 0.38 9.24 -10.93
C LEU A 122 -0.12 10.01 -12.14
N TRP A 123 0.65 10.03 -13.24
CA TRP A 123 0.17 10.61 -14.48
C TRP A 123 -1.01 9.85 -15.06
N ALA A 124 -0.91 8.52 -15.15
CA ALA A 124 -2.02 7.70 -15.61
C ALA A 124 -3.27 7.84 -14.73
N LEU A 125 -3.11 7.89 -13.40
CA LEU A 125 -4.23 8.16 -12.47
C LEU A 125 -4.83 9.54 -12.71
N ASN A 126 -4.01 10.58 -12.95
CA ASN A 126 -4.49 11.95 -13.22
C ASN A 126 -5.29 12.04 -14.51
N GLU A 127 -4.82 11.39 -15.57
CA GLU A 127 -5.56 11.29 -16.83
C GLU A 127 -6.92 10.63 -16.61
N GLY A 128 -6.98 9.53 -15.86
CA GLY A 128 -8.22 8.84 -15.54
C GLY A 128 -9.20 9.71 -14.74
N VAL A 129 -8.71 10.43 -13.74
CA VAL A 129 -9.51 11.39 -12.95
C VAL A 129 -10.06 12.51 -13.81
N THR A 130 -9.23 13.10 -14.67
CA THR A 130 -9.63 14.18 -15.60
C THR A 130 -10.74 13.71 -16.54
N HIS A 131 -10.62 12.49 -17.09
CA HIS A 131 -11.64 11.93 -17.96
C HIS A 131 -12.92 11.56 -17.21
N ALA A 132 -12.82 11.09 -15.97
CA ALA A 132 -14.00 10.81 -15.15
C ALA A 132 -14.81 12.06 -14.83
N ALA A 133 -14.13 13.16 -14.53
CA ALA A 133 -14.77 14.46 -14.25
C ALA A 133 -15.46 15.06 -15.47
N ALA A 134 -14.95 14.80 -16.68
CA ALA A 134 -15.54 15.29 -17.93
C ALA A 134 -16.73 14.47 -18.45
N ARG A 135 -17.06 13.33 -17.82
CA ARG A 135 -18.12 12.43 -18.30
C ARG A 135 -19.49 12.87 -17.79
N PRO A 136 -20.47 13.14 -18.70
CA PRO A 136 -21.84 13.43 -18.32
C PRO A 136 -22.48 12.24 -17.56
N SER A 137 -23.30 12.51 -16.55
CA SER A 137 -24.12 11.47 -15.94
C SER A 137 -25.31 11.17 -16.84
N PRO A 138 -25.63 9.91 -17.14
CA PRO A 138 -26.83 9.56 -17.90
C PRO A 138 -28.14 9.96 -17.20
N SER A 139 -28.10 10.17 -15.87
CA SER A 139 -29.29 10.43 -15.06
C SER A 139 -29.58 11.91 -14.80
N SER A 140 -28.71 12.84 -15.21
CA SER A 140 -28.97 14.27 -14.99
C SER A 140 -29.78 14.90 -16.14
N ALA A 141 -31.05 15.20 -15.86
CA ALA A 141 -31.88 16.04 -16.74
C ALA A 141 -31.46 17.54 -16.72
N THR A 142 -30.50 17.90 -15.88
CA THR A 142 -29.91 19.24 -15.77
C THR A 142 -28.50 19.22 -16.37
N ASN A 143 -28.16 20.29 -17.10
CA ASN A 143 -26.86 20.49 -17.78
C ASN A 143 -25.64 20.56 -16.82
N GLU A 144 -25.80 20.28 -15.55
CA GLU A 144 -24.71 20.14 -14.61
C GLU A 144 -24.10 18.76 -14.76
N GLN A 145 -22.81 18.70 -15.14
CA GLN A 145 -22.02 17.48 -15.22
C GLN A 145 -21.55 17.12 -13.80
N PRO A 146 -22.24 16.27 -13.03
CA PRO A 146 -21.77 15.95 -11.70
C PRO A 146 -20.55 15.04 -11.82
N GLU A 147 -19.42 15.52 -11.30
CA GLU A 147 -18.27 14.67 -11.04
C GLU A 147 -18.68 13.42 -10.23
N PRO A 148 -17.98 12.28 -10.38
CA PRO A 148 -18.22 11.14 -9.51
C PRO A 148 -18.03 11.58 -8.05
N THR A 149 -18.89 11.09 -7.15
CA THR A 149 -18.77 11.39 -5.71
C THR A 149 -17.49 10.79 -5.14
N TYR A 150 -17.09 9.61 -5.66
CA TYR A 150 -15.87 8.91 -5.29
C TYR A 150 -15.07 8.45 -6.49
N TYR A 151 -13.76 8.50 -6.33
CA TYR A 151 -12.80 7.75 -7.14
C TYR A 151 -12.37 6.49 -6.38
N TRP A 152 -12.38 5.34 -7.06
CA TRP A 152 -11.80 4.10 -6.54
C TRP A 152 -10.51 3.79 -7.28
N PHE A 153 -9.36 4.07 -6.66
CA PHE A 153 -8.06 3.73 -7.23
C PHE A 153 -7.70 2.28 -6.88
N THR A 154 -7.31 1.51 -7.89
CA THR A 154 -6.84 0.13 -7.75
C THR A 154 -5.77 -0.17 -8.78
N ASP A 155 -4.84 -1.07 -8.44
CA ASP A 155 -3.77 -1.47 -9.37
C ASP A 155 -4.28 -2.53 -10.36
N GLY A 156 -3.60 -2.66 -11.53
CA GLY A 156 -3.97 -3.58 -12.61
C GLY A 156 -3.74 -5.06 -12.33
N ASP A 157 -3.31 -5.41 -11.13
CA ASP A 157 -3.07 -6.78 -10.67
C ASP A 157 -3.89 -7.18 -9.43
N ILE A 158 -4.94 -6.41 -9.10
CA ILE A 158 -5.80 -6.66 -7.95
C ILE A 158 -7.15 -7.22 -8.37
N VAL A 159 -7.56 -8.30 -7.73
CA VAL A 159 -8.91 -8.87 -7.85
C VAL A 159 -9.68 -8.57 -6.57
N HIS A 160 -10.89 -8.06 -6.71
CA HIS A 160 -11.78 -7.71 -5.60
C HIS A 160 -12.97 -8.66 -5.53
N ALA A 161 -13.44 -8.97 -4.31
CA ALA A 161 -14.71 -9.67 -4.13
C ALA A 161 -15.89 -8.82 -4.65
N PRO A 162 -17.00 -9.46 -5.08
CA PRO A 162 -18.12 -8.75 -5.71
C PRO A 162 -18.76 -7.64 -4.88
N ASP A 163 -18.70 -7.73 -3.56
CA ASP A 163 -19.31 -6.80 -2.61
C ASP A 163 -18.32 -5.75 -2.04
N THR A 164 -17.07 -5.75 -2.52
CA THR A 164 -16.02 -4.88 -1.97
C THR A 164 -16.37 -3.41 -2.08
N LEU A 165 -16.80 -2.95 -3.26
CA LEU A 165 -17.15 -1.54 -3.47
C LEU A 165 -18.34 -1.12 -2.60
N GLN A 166 -19.38 -1.94 -2.53
CA GLN A 166 -20.55 -1.68 -1.72
C GLN A 166 -20.17 -1.47 -0.25
N ARG A 167 -19.36 -2.36 0.30
CA ARG A 167 -18.89 -2.26 1.69
C ARG A 167 -18.02 -1.03 1.93
N LEU A 168 -17.10 -0.73 1.02
CA LEU A 168 -16.24 0.47 1.12
C LEU A 168 -17.06 1.76 1.15
N VAL A 169 -18.07 1.88 0.28
CA VAL A 169 -18.92 3.06 0.21
C VAL A 169 -19.82 3.16 1.45
N ALA A 170 -20.43 2.06 1.88
CA ALA A 170 -21.25 2.06 3.10
C ALA A 170 -20.44 2.56 4.31
N ARG A 171 -19.21 2.10 4.46
CA ARG A 171 -18.32 2.60 5.51
C ARG A 171 -17.94 4.06 5.32
N ALA A 172 -17.58 4.47 4.10
CA ALA A 172 -17.16 5.83 3.82
C ALA A 172 -18.28 6.85 4.12
N GLU A 173 -19.52 6.50 3.79
CA GLU A 173 -20.69 7.32 4.10
C GLU A 173 -21.04 7.27 5.60
N GLY A 174 -21.13 6.08 6.20
CA GLY A 174 -21.49 5.91 7.60
C GLY A 174 -20.52 6.58 8.59
N ASP A 175 -19.22 6.50 8.33
CA ASP A 175 -18.18 7.12 9.17
C ASP A 175 -17.77 8.52 8.69
N HIS A 176 -18.39 9.05 7.62
CA HIS A 176 -18.03 10.33 6.99
C HIS A 176 -16.54 10.41 6.64
N LEU A 177 -16.00 9.39 5.97
CA LEU A 177 -14.60 9.32 5.61
C LEU A 177 -14.34 10.03 4.28
N ASP A 178 -13.17 10.65 4.20
CA ASP A 178 -12.66 11.26 2.98
C ASP A 178 -11.83 10.26 2.16
N LEU A 179 -11.12 9.34 2.85
CA LEU A 179 -10.33 8.29 2.24
C LEU A 179 -10.50 7.00 3.03
N THR A 180 -10.93 5.95 2.33
CA THR A 180 -11.05 4.58 2.84
C THR A 180 -10.11 3.68 2.05
N SER A 181 -9.24 2.94 2.71
CA SER A 181 -8.28 2.07 2.05
C SER A 181 -8.28 0.67 2.62
N LEU A 182 -8.05 -0.33 1.75
CA LEU A 182 -7.82 -1.70 2.15
C LEU A 182 -6.41 -2.14 1.76
N MET A 183 -5.66 -2.64 2.74
CA MET A 183 -4.46 -3.40 2.48
C MET A 183 -4.86 -4.75 1.90
N VAL A 184 -4.73 -4.87 0.59
CA VAL A 184 -5.05 -6.10 -0.14
C VAL A 184 -4.12 -7.24 0.27
N LEU A 185 -4.62 -8.48 0.21
CA LEU A 185 -3.80 -9.65 0.52
C LEU A 185 -2.77 -9.85 -0.59
N LEU A 186 -1.51 -9.59 -0.29
CA LEU A 186 -0.43 -9.91 -1.20
C LEU A 186 -0.26 -11.42 -1.30
N ARG A 187 0.10 -11.90 -2.49
CA ARG A 187 0.33 -13.32 -2.72
C ARG A 187 1.46 -13.86 -1.82
N ALA A 188 1.25 -15.01 -1.20
CA ALA A 188 2.21 -15.69 -0.33
C ALA A 188 2.18 -17.21 -0.57
N LYS A 189 2.52 -17.64 -1.81
CA LYS A 189 2.49 -19.06 -2.24
C LYS A 189 3.89 -19.67 -2.37
N SER A 190 4.84 -18.97 -2.98
CA SER A 190 6.24 -19.41 -3.09
C SER A 190 6.98 -19.35 -1.74
N ILE A 191 8.12 -20.03 -1.60
CA ILE A 191 8.93 -19.96 -0.38
C ILE A 191 9.39 -18.51 -0.08
N PRO A 192 9.93 -17.73 -1.05
CA PRO A 192 10.26 -16.33 -0.81
C PRO A 192 9.06 -15.50 -0.36
N GLU A 193 7.91 -15.66 -1.00
CA GLU A 193 6.69 -14.95 -0.62
C GLU A 193 6.25 -15.31 0.80
N ARG A 194 6.17 -16.62 1.12
CA ARG A 194 5.74 -17.09 2.45
C ARG A 194 6.65 -16.60 3.57
N THR A 195 7.94 -16.43 3.29
CA THR A 195 8.92 -15.98 4.27
C THR A 195 8.91 -14.46 4.44
N LEU A 196 8.82 -13.70 3.34
CA LEU A 196 9.12 -12.27 3.34
C LEU A 196 7.86 -11.38 3.28
N ILE A 197 6.80 -11.78 2.57
CA ILE A 197 5.60 -10.94 2.38
C ILE A 197 4.84 -10.67 3.69
N PRO A 198 4.66 -11.64 4.61
CA PRO A 198 4.03 -11.30 5.90
C PRO A 198 4.77 -10.21 6.66
N ALA A 199 6.11 -10.19 6.59
CA ALA A 199 6.90 -9.14 7.22
C ALA A 199 6.73 -7.77 6.54
N PHE A 200 6.48 -7.72 5.24
CA PHE A 200 6.12 -6.48 4.55
C PHE A 200 4.89 -5.84 5.21
N LEU A 201 3.82 -6.61 5.40
CA LEU A 201 2.62 -6.15 6.10
C LEU A 201 2.94 -5.71 7.54
N PHE A 202 3.69 -6.52 8.29
CA PHE A 202 4.05 -6.21 9.67
C PHE A 202 4.83 -4.89 9.79
N PHE A 203 5.82 -4.66 8.90
CA PHE A 203 6.59 -3.43 8.87
C PHE A 203 5.75 -2.24 8.42
N PHE A 204 4.85 -2.44 7.46
CA PHE A 204 3.91 -1.41 7.03
C PHE A 204 3.02 -0.97 8.19
N LEU A 205 2.37 -1.90 8.89
CA LEU A 205 1.52 -1.60 10.04
C LEU A 205 2.29 -0.95 11.20
N LYS A 206 3.57 -1.33 11.40
CA LYS A 206 4.45 -0.68 12.37
C LYS A 206 4.75 0.78 12.01
N LEU A 207 4.96 1.08 10.73
CA LEU A 207 5.17 2.44 10.23
C LEU A 207 3.88 3.26 10.26
N TYR A 208 2.76 2.65 9.87
CA TYR A 208 1.45 3.26 9.70
C TYR A 208 0.38 2.51 10.51
N PRO A 209 0.40 2.62 11.87
CA PRO A 209 -0.62 1.96 12.69
C PRO A 209 -2.04 2.40 12.31
N PRO A 210 -2.97 1.48 11.97
CA PRO A 210 -4.32 1.84 11.51
C PRO A 210 -5.07 2.74 12.50
N ARG A 211 -4.94 2.47 13.80
CA ARG A 211 -5.53 3.33 14.84
C ARG A 211 -5.03 4.78 14.81
N TRP A 212 -3.77 5.00 14.40
CA TRP A 212 -3.23 6.35 14.25
C TRP A 212 -3.64 6.97 12.91
N ILE A 213 -3.80 6.15 11.86
CA ILE A 213 -4.37 6.64 10.59
C ILE A 213 -5.77 7.18 10.83
N ALA A 214 -6.63 6.45 11.51
CA ALA A 214 -8.01 6.84 11.81
C ALA A 214 -8.13 7.98 12.84
N SER A 215 -7.12 8.17 13.69
CA SER A 215 -7.17 9.23 14.72
C SER A 215 -6.94 10.63 14.12
N PRO A 216 -7.86 11.59 14.31
CA PRO A 216 -7.67 12.95 13.83
C PRO A 216 -6.52 13.69 14.57
N ARG A 217 -6.19 13.24 15.79
CA ARG A 217 -5.11 13.84 16.60
C ARG A 217 -3.72 13.38 16.17
N ALA A 218 -3.62 12.21 15.54
CA ALA A 218 -2.33 11.67 15.12
C ALA A 218 -1.92 12.21 13.74
N ARG A 219 -0.64 12.57 13.59
CA ARG A 219 -0.09 13.03 12.30
C ARG A 219 0.14 11.89 11.30
N THR A 220 0.06 10.63 11.76
CA THR A 220 0.26 9.45 10.92
C THR A 220 -0.84 9.35 9.89
N ALA A 221 -0.46 9.24 8.61
CA ALA A 221 -1.35 9.01 7.49
C ALA A 221 -0.74 7.93 6.61
N GLY A 222 -1.57 7.02 6.13
CA GLY A 222 -1.17 5.93 5.24
C GLY A 222 -2.39 5.34 4.54
N ALA A 223 -2.15 4.80 3.37
CA ALA A 223 -3.10 4.04 2.58
C ALA A 223 -2.34 2.94 1.83
N ALA A 224 -3.04 1.98 1.27
CA ALA A 224 -2.49 0.91 0.45
C ALA A 224 -2.99 1.07 -1.00
N GLY A 225 -2.06 1.28 -1.93
CA GLY A 225 -2.35 1.66 -3.33
C GLY A 225 -3.22 0.68 -4.10
N GLY A 226 -3.28 -0.60 -3.68
CA GLY A 226 -4.11 -1.61 -4.32
C GLY A 226 -5.62 -1.41 -4.15
N CYS A 227 -6.06 -0.59 -3.16
CA CYS A 227 -7.49 -0.31 -2.95
C CYS A 227 -7.66 0.98 -2.13
N ILE A 228 -8.03 2.08 -2.80
CA ILE A 228 -8.30 3.38 -2.18
C ILE A 228 -9.61 3.96 -2.73
N LEU A 229 -10.60 4.10 -1.88
CA LEU A 229 -11.80 4.89 -2.17
C LEU A 229 -11.58 6.30 -1.64
N LEU A 230 -11.63 7.30 -2.53
CA LEU A 230 -11.34 8.70 -2.23
C LEU A 230 -12.52 9.58 -2.63
N ARG A 231 -13.00 10.42 -1.72
CA ARG A 231 -14.03 11.41 -2.02
C ARG A 231 -13.51 12.47 -3.00
N SER A 232 -14.23 12.74 -4.09
CA SER A 232 -13.81 13.69 -5.12
C SER A 232 -13.53 15.08 -4.57
N LYS A 233 -14.41 15.56 -3.69
CA LYS A 233 -14.23 16.84 -3.01
C LYS A 233 -12.91 16.93 -2.25
N SER A 234 -12.51 15.86 -1.59
CA SER A 234 -11.23 15.80 -0.86
C SER A 234 -10.03 15.81 -1.79
N LEU A 235 -10.14 15.15 -2.96
CA LEU A 235 -9.13 15.24 -4.01
C LEU A 235 -8.97 16.67 -4.54
N GLN A 236 -10.09 17.37 -4.78
CA GLN A 236 -10.06 18.78 -5.19
C GLN A 236 -9.42 19.67 -4.13
N GLN A 237 -9.78 19.49 -2.84
CA GLN A 237 -9.24 20.27 -1.72
C GLN A 237 -7.73 20.19 -1.57
N ILE A 238 -7.12 19.06 -1.94
CA ILE A 238 -5.66 18.92 -1.92
C ILE A 238 -4.98 19.50 -3.17
N GLY A 239 -5.74 19.95 -4.18
CA GLY A 239 -5.23 20.43 -5.46
C GLY A 239 -5.02 19.32 -6.50
N GLY A 240 -5.82 18.25 -6.43
CA GLY A 240 -5.74 17.10 -7.32
C GLY A 240 -4.50 16.24 -7.12
N LEU A 241 -4.28 15.28 -8.01
CA LEU A 241 -3.08 14.43 -8.01
C LEU A 241 -1.80 15.21 -8.35
N ALA A 242 -1.93 16.40 -8.92
CA ALA A 242 -0.80 17.29 -9.17
C ALA A 242 -0.04 17.69 -7.89
N ALA A 243 -0.72 17.76 -6.74
CA ALA A 243 -0.12 18.06 -5.45
C ALA A 243 0.94 17.02 -5.01
N ILE A 244 0.79 15.78 -5.49
CA ILE A 244 1.69 14.66 -5.14
C ILE A 244 2.43 14.09 -6.35
N ARG A 245 2.43 14.77 -7.48
CA ARG A 245 2.92 14.27 -8.80
C ARG A 245 4.32 13.67 -8.81
N ARG A 246 5.19 14.05 -7.86
CA ARG A 246 6.57 13.59 -7.74
C ARG A 246 6.76 12.42 -6.77
N GLU A 247 5.72 12.03 -6.07
CA GLU A 247 5.82 11.03 -5.02
C GLU A 247 5.90 9.62 -5.62
N VAL A 248 6.88 8.86 -5.16
CA VAL A 248 7.07 7.44 -5.56
C VAL A 248 6.17 6.52 -4.73
N ILE A 249 5.91 6.93 -3.46
CA ILE A 249 4.98 6.26 -2.55
C ILE A 249 3.69 7.07 -2.57
N ASP A 250 2.96 6.92 -3.66
CA ASP A 250 1.79 7.73 -4.03
C ASP A 250 0.63 7.60 -3.03
N ASP A 251 0.34 6.41 -2.56
CA ASP A 251 -0.74 6.07 -1.65
C ASP A 251 -0.59 6.76 -0.27
N CYS A 252 0.57 6.63 0.35
CA CYS A 252 0.85 7.29 1.63
C CYS A 252 0.97 8.83 1.48
N ALA A 253 1.43 9.31 0.32
CA ALA A 253 1.48 10.74 0.03
C ALA A 253 0.07 11.32 -0.13
N LEU A 254 -0.82 10.61 -0.86
CA LEU A 254 -2.23 10.97 -1.01
C LEU A 254 -2.93 11.02 0.35
N ALA A 255 -2.81 9.96 1.15
CA ALA A 255 -3.38 9.90 2.49
C ALA A 255 -2.88 11.06 3.37
N ARG A 256 -1.59 11.40 3.29
CA ARG A 256 -1.01 12.53 4.02
C ARG A 256 -1.59 13.87 3.57
N ALA A 257 -1.71 14.09 2.27
CA ALA A 257 -2.28 15.33 1.73
C ALA A 257 -3.73 15.53 2.17
N VAL A 258 -4.57 14.48 2.10
CA VAL A 258 -5.96 14.51 2.58
C VAL A 258 -6.01 14.81 4.07
N LYS A 259 -5.21 14.12 4.90
CA LYS A 259 -5.20 14.32 6.35
C LYS A 259 -4.73 15.72 6.76
N GLN A 260 -3.77 16.30 6.05
CA GLN A 260 -3.28 17.66 6.29
C GLN A 260 -4.35 18.73 6.02
N LYS A 261 -5.34 18.43 5.18
CA LYS A 261 -6.52 19.28 4.93
C LYS A 261 -7.68 19.01 5.91
N GLY A 262 -7.45 18.19 6.94
CA GLY A 262 -8.46 17.85 7.95
C GLY A 262 -9.33 16.65 7.57
N GLY A 263 -9.05 15.98 6.46
CA GLY A 263 -9.80 14.81 6.02
C GLY A 263 -9.69 13.62 6.97
N ARG A 264 -10.78 12.86 7.06
CA ARG A 264 -10.92 11.65 7.88
C ARG A 264 -10.52 10.42 7.07
N LEU A 265 -9.58 9.64 7.61
CA LEU A 265 -9.02 8.46 6.96
C LEU A 265 -9.35 7.21 7.74
N TRP A 266 -9.54 6.11 7.02
CA TRP A 266 -9.54 4.76 7.58
C TRP A 266 -8.75 3.81 6.68
N MET A 267 -8.03 2.88 7.30
CA MET A 267 -7.35 1.81 6.61
C MET A 267 -7.54 0.49 7.35
N GLY A 268 -8.02 -0.52 6.64
CA GLY A 268 -8.16 -1.88 7.12
C GLY A 268 -7.42 -2.90 6.28
N LEU A 269 -7.48 -4.15 6.71
CA LEU A 269 -6.96 -5.30 5.99
C LEU A 269 -8.09 -6.09 5.37
N THR A 270 -7.82 -6.76 4.26
CA THR A 270 -8.78 -7.64 3.61
C THR A 270 -8.13 -8.94 3.14
N ARG A 271 -8.93 -10.00 3.11
CA ARG A 271 -8.63 -11.24 2.37
C ARG A 271 -9.52 -11.41 1.14
N ALA A 272 -10.48 -10.52 0.98
CA ALA A 272 -11.43 -10.51 -0.12
C ALA A 272 -10.90 -9.78 -1.37
N SER A 273 -9.85 -8.95 -1.20
CA SER A 273 -9.11 -8.34 -2.30
C SER A 273 -7.68 -8.88 -2.31
N ILE A 274 -7.23 -9.39 -3.46
CA ILE A 274 -5.99 -10.18 -3.56
C ILE A 274 -5.13 -9.63 -4.71
N SER A 275 -3.83 -9.43 -4.47
CA SER A 275 -2.87 -9.18 -5.54
C SER A 275 -2.50 -10.48 -6.25
N LEU A 276 -2.62 -10.47 -7.57
CA LEU A 276 -2.24 -11.59 -8.43
C LEU A 276 -0.74 -11.64 -8.71
N ARG A 277 -0.02 -10.56 -8.40
CA ARG A 277 1.42 -10.45 -8.67
C ARG A 277 2.20 -11.52 -7.94
N ALA A 278 2.92 -12.34 -8.70
CA ALA A 278 3.79 -13.36 -8.17
C ALA A 278 5.21 -12.82 -7.95
N TYR A 279 5.84 -13.30 -6.88
CA TYR A 279 7.28 -13.12 -6.60
C TYR A 279 7.89 -14.50 -6.41
N ALA A 280 8.35 -15.10 -7.50
CA ALA A 280 8.82 -16.49 -7.49
C ALA A 280 10.17 -16.65 -6.76
N THR A 281 11.01 -15.62 -6.75
CA THR A 281 12.36 -15.63 -6.24
C THR A 281 12.60 -14.63 -5.10
N PHE A 282 13.61 -14.88 -4.28
CA PHE A 282 14.08 -13.92 -3.27
C PHE A 282 14.54 -12.59 -3.89
N ALA A 283 15.10 -12.64 -5.10
CA ALA A 283 15.53 -11.45 -5.82
C ALA A 283 14.35 -10.54 -6.19
N GLU A 284 13.24 -11.10 -6.64
CA GLU A 284 12.03 -10.33 -6.97
C GLU A 284 11.42 -9.66 -5.73
N VAL A 285 11.34 -10.37 -4.59
CA VAL A 285 10.88 -9.75 -3.33
C VAL A 285 11.86 -8.68 -2.86
N ARG A 286 13.18 -8.93 -2.94
CA ARG A 286 14.20 -7.92 -2.65
C ARG A 286 14.01 -6.66 -3.50
N ASP A 287 13.76 -6.82 -4.80
CA ASP A 287 13.62 -5.70 -5.73
C ASP A 287 12.30 -4.94 -5.49
N MET A 288 11.23 -5.63 -5.10
CA MET A 288 10.00 -5.01 -4.62
C MET A 288 10.27 -4.09 -3.41
N ILE A 289 11.00 -4.57 -2.40
CA ILE A 289 11.34 -3.80 -1.20
C ILE A 289 12.28 -2.64 -1.57
N ALA A 290 13.34 -2.93 -2.33
CA ALA A 290 14.37 -1.96 -2.70
C ALA A 290 13.82 -0.82 -3.57
N ARG A 291 12.70 -1.01 -4.26
CA ARG A 291 12.06 0.03 -5.08
C ARG A 291 11.71 1.28 -4.26
N THR A 292 11.27 1.12 -3.01
CA THR A 292 10.73 2.24 -2.21
C THR A 292 11.45 2.46 -0.88
N ALA A 293 12.33 1.55 -0.45
CA ALA A 293 12.92 1.60 0.89
C ALA A 293 13.72 2.89 1.17
N PHE A 294 14.56 3.32 0.23
CA PHE A 294 15.33 4.58 0.42
C PHE A 294 14.48 5.83 0.17
N THR A 295 13.43 5.74 -0.64
CA THR A 295 12.42 6.79 -0.79
C THR A 295 11.69 7.05 0.53
N GLN A 296 11.33 5.99 1.26
CA GLN A 296 10.73 6.09 2.60
C GLN A 296 11.63 6.86 3.58
N LEU A 297 12.94 6.79 3.39
CA LEU A 297 13.95 7.53 4.16
C LEU A 297 14.28 8.92 3.55
N ARG A 298 13.45 9.42 2.63
CA ARG A 298 13.61 10.72 1.96
C ARG A 298 14.99 10.90 1.33
N TYR A 299 15.60 9.81 0.88
CA TYR A 299 16.95 9.78 0.30
C TYR A 299 18.03 10.36 1.24
N ASN A 300 17.82 10.27 2.55
CA ASN A 300 18.72 10.84 3.55
C ASN A 300 19.66 9.74 4.12
N PRO A 301 20.99 9.87 3.98
CA PRO A 301 21.95 8.88 4.48
C PRO A 301 21.98 8.78 6.00
N LEU A 302 21.69 9.85 6.74
CA LEU A 302 21.62 9.80 8.20
C LEU A 302 20.40 9.02 8.67
N LEU A 303 19.24 9.15 7.97
CA LEU A 303 18.08 8.32 8.25
C LEU A 303 18.32 6.86 7.88
N LEU A 304 19.11 6.59 6.82
CA LEU A 304 19.54 5.24 6.49
C LEU A 304 20.39 4.64 7.61
N LEU A 305 21.42 5.34 8.07
CA LEU A 305 22.27 4.89 9.18
C LEU A 305 21.42 4.64 10.44
N GLY A 306 20.57 5.59 10.81
CA GLY A 306 19.68 5.46 11.96
C GLY A 306 18.72 4.27 11.83
N THR A 307 18.22 4.00 10.60
CA THR A 307 17.38 2.84 10.33
C THR A 307 18.15 1.53 10.51
N LEU A 308 19.38 1.43 10.01
CA LEU A 308 20.20 0.22 10.14
C LEU A 308 20.56 -0.06 11.61
N VAL A 309 20.96 0.99 12.35
CA VAL A 309 21.22 0.91 13.79
C VAL A 309 19.93 0.51 14.53
N GLY A 310 18.82 1.13 14.21
CA GLY A 310 17.51 0.78 14.78
C GLY A 310 17.09 -0.67 14.46
N MET A 311 17.30 -1.15 13.23
CA MET A 311 17.04 -2.54 12.85
C MET A 311 17.93 -3.52 13.62
N PHE A 312 19.20 -3.17 13.83
CA PHE A 312 20.10 -3.98 14.65
C PHE A 312 19.55 -4.14 16.08
N PHE A 313 19.31 -3.05 16.81
CA PHE A 313 18.82 -3.12 18.18
C PHE A 313 17.42 -3.75 18.29
N THR A 314 16.54 -3.49 17.31
CA THR A 314 15.17 -4.02 17.35
C THR A 314 15.12 -5.52 17.06
N TYR A 315 15.90 -6.02 16.11
CA TYR A 315 15.73 -7.39 15.61
C TYR A 315 16.93 -8.29 15.80
N LEU A 316 18.16 -7.78 15.59
CA LEU A 316 19.35 -8.61 15.50
C LEU A 316 20.09 -8.75 16.84
N ALA A 317 20.05 -7.74 17.70
CA ALA A 317 20.74 -7.75 18.97
C ALA A 317 20.28 -8.92 19.87
N SER A 318 18.98 -9.24 19.88
CA SER A 318 18.46 -10.38 20.63
C SER A 318 19.07 -11.72 20.19
N ILE A 319 19.24 -11.93 18.88
CA ILE A 319 19.85 -13.17 18.37
C ILE A 319 21.34 -13.22 18.73
N ALA A 320 22.08 -12.14 18.54
CA ALA A 320 23.50 -12.06 18.86
C ALA A 320 23.76 -12.34 20.36
N LEU A 321 22.90 -11.82 21.23
CA LEU A 321 23.05 -11.95 22.67
C LEU A 321 22.65 -13.31 23.24
N LEU A 322 22.00 -14.20 22.47
CA LEU A 322 21.78 -15.60 22.88
C LEU A 322 23.12 -16.35 23.09
N PHE A 323 24.18 -15.90 22.45
CA PHE A 323 25.52 -16.48 22.56
C PHE A 323 26.40 -15.73 23.58
N ALA A 324 25.85 -14.78 24.35
CA ALA A 324 26.61 -14.05 25.37
C ALA A 324 27.14 -15.02 26.46
N PRO A 325 28.34 -14.79 27.01
CA PRO A 325 28.90 -15.69 28.04
C PRO A 325 28.10 -15.68 29.34
N ASN A 326 27.49 -14.52 29.70
CA ASN A 326 26.71 -14.38 30.92
C ASN A 326 25.23 -14.81 30.74
N PRO A 327 24.59 -15.44 31.75
CA PRO A 327 23.21 -15.92 31.66
C PRO A 327 22.18 -14.75 31.58
N ALA A 328 22.40 -13.65 32.29
CA ALA A 328 21.43 -12.54 32.31
C ALA A 328 21.12 -11.93 30.93
N PRO A 329 22.08 -11.51 30.11
CA PRO A 329 21.78 -11.02 28.76
C PRO A 329 21.21 -12.12 27.86
N ARG A 330 21.54 -13.41 28.02
CA ARG A 330 20.92 -14.51 27.27
C ARG A 330 19.43 -14.65 27.57
N ILE A 331 19.05 -14.62 28.84
CA ILE A 331 17.64 -14.70 29.24
C ILE A 331 16.85 -13.51 28.70
N LEU A 332 17.37 -12.29 28.86
CA LEU A 332 16.73 -11.09 28.31
C LEU A 332 16.57 -11.15 26.80
N ALA A 333 17.57 -11.66 26.10
CA ALA A 333 17.56 -11.84 24.65
C ALA A 333 16.51 -12.86 24.21
N ALA A 334 16.41 -14.00 24.91
CA ALA A 334 15.40 -15.02 24.66
C ALA A 334 13.97 -14.48 24.90
N CYS A 335 13.75 -13.76 26.01
CA CYS A 335 12.48 -13.09 26.28
C CYS A 335 12.12 -12.07 25.19
N THR A 336 13.10 -11.30 24.71
CA THR A 336 12.89 -10.31 23.64
C THR A 336 12.52 -11.00 22.32
N TRP A 337 13.22 -12.08 21.97
CA TRP A 337 12.89 -12.84 20.76
C TRP A 337 11.51 -13.50 20.84
N LEU A 338 11.16 -14.05 22.00
CA LEU A 338 9.82 -14.60 22.23
C LEU A 338 8.74 -13.51 22.09
N LEU A 339 8.92 -12.35 22.74
CA LEU A 339 7.99 -11.22 22.64
C LEU A 339 7.84 -10.76 21.20
N MET A 340 8.94 -10.60 20.45
CA MET A 340 8.97 -10.27 19.03
C MET A 340 8.14 -11.26 18.22
N SER A 341 8.33 -12.55 18.44
CA SER A 341 7.62 -13.62 17.74
C SER A 341 6.12 -13.62 18.05
N LEU A 342 5.75 -13.40 19.33
CA LEU A 342 4.35 -13.28 19.75
C LEU A 342 3.64 -12.09 19.10
N LEU A 343 4.31 -10.94 18.99
CA LEU A 343 3.74 -9.77 18.33
C LEU A 343 3.64 -9.92 16.79
N TYR A 344 4.48 -10.74 16.19
CA TYR A 344 4.43 -11.05 14.76
C TYR A 344 3.39 -12.12 14.43
N LEU A 345 3.02 -12.97 15.38
CA LEU A 345 2.12 -14.11 15.20
C LEU A 345 0.74 -13.75 14.58
N PRO A 346 0.06 -12.64 14.94
CA PRO A 346 -1.20 -12.27 14.29
C PRO A 346 -1.04 -12.05 12.78
N THR A 347 0.06 -11.45 12.35
CA THR A 347 0.36 -11.27 10.92
C THR A 347 0.59 -12.61 10.21
N ILE A 348 1.32 -13.54 10.82
CA ILE A 348 1.53 -14.88 10.29
C ILE A 348 0.20 -15.64 10.14
N ARG A 349 -0.67 -15.55 11.16
CA ARG A 349 -2.02 -16.15 11.12
C ARG A 349 -2.92 -15.49 10.07
N PHE A 350 -2.79 -14.18 9.84
CA PHE A 350 -3.49 -13.48 8.76
C PHE A 350 -3.15 -14.09 7.39
N TYR A 351 -1.89 -14.45 7.15
CA TYR A 351 -1.44 -15.15 5.94
C TYR A 351 -1.66 -16.66 5.97
N ARG A 352 -2.31 -17.22 7.02
CA ARG A 352 -2.55 -18.67 7.19
C ARG A 352 -1.27 -19.50 7.11
N GLN A 353 -0.15 -18.95 7.63
CA GLN A 353 1.14 -19.63 7.70
C GLN A 353 1.32 -20.34 9.04
N SER A 354 2.26 -21.31 9.08
CA SER A 354 2.67 -21.97 10.32
C SER A 354 3.15 -20.95 11.35
N SER A 355 2.71 -21.10 12.62
CA SER A 355 3.15 -20.23 13.72
C SER A 355 4.66 -20.21 13.93
N ALA A 356 5.37 -21.28 13.53
CA ALA A 356 6.83 -21.37 13.61
C ALA A 356 7.54 -20.29 12.74
N VAL A 357 6.89 -19.82 11.67
CA VAL A 357 7.42 -18.74 10.83
C VAL A 357 7.60 -17.44 11.62
N ALA A 358 6.84 -17.24 12.72
CA ALA A 358 7.01 -16.06 13.56
C ALA A 358 8.42 -15.94 14.18
N LEU A 359 9.11 -17.04 14.40
CA LEU A 359 10.48 -17.08 14.90
C LEU A 359 11.50 -16.54 13.89
N SER A 360 11.16 -16.50 12.59
CA SER A 360 12.08 -16.06 11.55
C SER A 360 12.24 -14.54 11.44
N LEU A 361 11.45 -13.74 12.17
CA LEU A 361 11.42 -12.28 12.01
C LEU A 361 12.79 -11.59 12.08
N PRO A 362 13.75 -11.97 12.95
CA PRO A 362 15.09 -11.37 12.94
C PRO A 362 15.85 -11.60 11.62
N PHE A 363 15.76 -12.80 11.06
CA PHE A 363 16.42 -13.14 9.79
C PHE A 363 15.77 -12.42 8.61
N VAL A 364 14.43 -12.29 8.64
CA VAL A 364 13.69 -11.50 7.67
C VAL A 364 14.08 -10.01 7.79
N ALA A 365 14.24 -9.49 9.00
CA ALA A 365 14.68 -8.11 9.23
C ALA A 365 16.09 -7.85 8.68
N LEU A 366 17.00 -8.84 8.74
CA LEU A 366 18.32 -8.75 8.11
C LEU A 366 18.19 -8.62 6.60
N PHE A 367 17.32 -9.43 5.97
CA PHE A 367 17.04 -9.35 4.53
C PHE A 367 16.47 -7.97 4.14
N TYR A 368 15.55 -7.41 4.92
CA TYR A 368 15.00 -6.08 4.70
C TYR A 368 16.05 -4.98 4.86
N SER A 369 16.96 -5.12 5.82
CA SER A 369 18.10 -4.20 5.99
C SER A 369 19.02 -4.22 4.76
N TYR A 370 19.33 -5.41 4.25
CA TYR A 370 20.08 -5.58 2.99
C TYR A 370 19.36 -4.94 1.79
N ALA A 371 18.05 -5.19 1.64
CA ALA A 371 17.26 -4.59 0.55
C ALA A 371 17.21 -3.06 0.65
N THR A 372 17.21 -2.51 1.88
CA THR A 372 17.24 -1.05 2.11
C THR A 372 18.61 -0.46 1.72
N LEU A 373 19.71 -1.13 2.05
CA LEU A 373 21.06 -0.75 1.58
C LEU A 373 21.16 -0.79 0.07
N LEU A 374 20.63 -1.85 -0.56
CA LEU A 374 20.60 -1.99 -2.01
C LEU A 374 19.79 -0.86 -2.66
N SER A 375 18.66 -0.47 -2.05
CA SER A 375 17.84 0.67 -2.51
C SER A 375 18.65 1.96 -2.54
N ALA A 376 19.42 2.23 -1.49
CA ALA A 376 20.30 3.41 -1.42
C ALA A 376 21.44 3.32 -2.45
N ALA A 377 22.09 2.17 -2.58
CA ALA A 377 23.14 1.96 -3.57
C ALA A 377 22.62 2.21 -5.01
N ARG A 378 21.44 1.66 -5.35
CA ARG A 378 20.81 1.89 -6.66
C ARG A 378 20.50 3.36 -6.91
N TYR A 379 20.05 4.09 -5.89
CA TYR A 379 19.80 5.53 -6.00
C TYR A 379 21.08 6.30 -6.34
N TYR A 380 22.19 6.06 -5.62
CA TYR A 380 23.47 6.75 -5.87
C TYR A 380 24.09 6.35 -7.20
N LEU A 381 23.83 5.13 -7.69
CA LEU A 381 24.27 4.66 -9.03
C LEU A 381 23.34 5.17 -10.17
N GLY A 382 22.36 6.02 -9.87
CA GLY A 382 21.43 6.53 -10.88
C GLY A 382 20.38 5.52 -11.39
N ARG A 383 20.26 4.36 -10.72
CA ARG A 383 19.27 3.30 -11.01
C ARG A 383 18.11 3.34 -10.01
N GLY A 384 17.58 4.53 -9.70
CA GLY A 384 16.55 4.75 -8.68
C GLY A 384 15.26 3.95 -8.90
N ALA A 385 14.20 4.31 -8.15
CA ALA A 385 12.91 3.62 -8.22
C ALA A 385 12.39 3.55 -9.67
N GLN A 386 11.97 2.36 -10.09
CA GLN A 386 11.38 2.11 -11.41
C GLN A 386 9.96 1.58 -11.25
N TRP A 387 9.06 2.01 -12.11
CA TRP A 387 7.74 1.45 -12.25
C TRP A 387 7.61 0.84 -13.64
N LYS A 388 7.55 -0.51 -13.70
CA LYS A 388 7.41 -1.25 -14.96
C LYS A 388 8.39 -0.79 -16.06
N GLY A 389 9.68 -0.66 -15.70
CA GLY A 389 10.75 -0.24 -16.60
C GLY A 389 10.92 1.28 -16.77
N ARG A 390 9.99 2.12 -16.29
CA ARG A 390 10.16 3.58 -16.27
C ARG A 390 10.82 4.04 -14.97
N SER A 391 11.87 4.87 -15.09
CA SER A 391 12.50 5.53 -13.95
C SER A 391 11.54 6.55 -13.31
N GLN A 392 11.28 6.39 -12.01
CA GLN A 392 10.44 7.30 -11.23
C GLN A 392 11.27 8.28 -10.38
N ALA A 393 12.55 7.98 -10.15
CA ALA A 393 13.42 8.84 -9.39
C ALA A 393 13.91 10.00 -10.28
N MET A 394 13.41 11.21 -10.03
CA MET A 394 14.02 12.40 -10.61
C MET A 394 15.42 12.57 -10.02
N ARG A 395 16.44 12.55 -10.87
CA ARG A 395 17.75 13.11 -10.53
C ARG A 395 17.50 14.53 -10.02
N ARG A 396 17.85 14.81 -8.77
CA ARG A 396 18.17 16.16 -8.39
C ARG A 396 19.33 16.57 -9.30
N THR A 397 19.02 17.27 -10.38
CA THR A 397 20.02 18.05 -11.07
C THR A 397 20.51 19.09 -10.06
N GLY A 398 21.55 18.73 -9.33
CA GLY A 398 22.31 19.67 -8.53
C GLY A 398 22.89 20.65 -9.54
N LYS A 399 22.35 21.84 -9.61
CA LYS A 399 23.14 23.00 -10.01
C LYS A 399 24.26 23.11 -8.99
N ARG A 400 25.44 22.59 -9.32
CA ARG A 400 26.68 23.18 -8.87
C ARG A 400 26.84 24.45 -9.71
N GLY A 401 26.51 25.54 -9.13
CA GLY A 401 26.96 26.87 -9.51
C GLY A 401 27.76 27.38 -8.33
#